data_e6dc40c9ab01c2cbac641c85d1b51383
#
_entry.id   e6dc40c9ab01c2cbac641c85d1b51383
#
_cell.length_a   1.000
_cell.length_b   1.000
_cell.length_c   1.000
_cell.angle_alpha   90.00
_cell.angle_beta   90.00
_cell.angle_gamma   90.00
#
_symmetry.space_group_name_H-M   'P 1'
#
loop_
_entity.id
_entity.type
_entity.pdbx_description
1 polymer ?
#
loop_
_entity_poly.entity_id
_entity_poly.type
_entity_poly.pdbx_seq_one_letter_code
_entity_poly.pdbx_strand_id
1 'polypeptide(L)'
;MIKWRNFCVYILWLGIVAPVQAQDKRPAIVFVSDTQAPLLVEHVIRKLQHNTRATELIFQDIVNTHPSSLFILGDVVSLGYQNSKWQKMDAYLLACSQNHIPVYALLGNHELMLNARKGATQFQSRFPMHDPAGYVEVVDSFAVVLLNSNFSKMPDSLIKKEDDWYIHTMHRLDEDAAIKWVIVGCHHSPYTNSKVVAPADLVQQKFVPAFVSSKKGILFLSGHSHNFEHFKVRGKDFLVIGGGGGPHQPLSREMKTPDISENYKPMFHYLEAEPSRDSVKVVSRQLKKDFSGFTDGLIFYVHSH
;
A
#
# COMPACT_ATOMS: atom_id res chain seq x y z
N MET A 1 12.73 -2.76 89.49
CA MET A 1 12.70 -3.71 88.36
C MET A 1 11.89 -3.08 87.25
N ILE A 2 12.53 -2.52 86.22
CA ILE A 2 11.92 -1.85 85.10
C ILE A 2 11.95 -2.85 83.93
N LYS A 3 10.76 -3.22 83.39
CA LYS A 3 10.60 -4.12 82.20
C LYS A 3 10.71 -3.30 80.97
N TRP A 4 11.67 -3.59 80.16
CA TRP A 4 11.80 -3.06 78.76
C TRP A 4 10.85 -3.84 77.81
N ARG A 5 9.94 -3.12 77.17
CA ARG A 5 9.09 -3.67 76.05
C ARG A 5 9.76 -3.37 74.73
N ASN A 6 10.14 -4.46 74.03
CA ASN A 6 10.67 -4.38 72.70
C ASN A 6 9.58 -3.91 71.72
N PHE A 7 9.80 -2.77 71.07
CA PHE A 7 8.98 -2.31 69.90
C PHE A 7 9.65 -2.81 68.64
N CYS A 8 9.00 -3.76 67.94
CA CYS A 8 9.35 -4.11 66.57
C CYS A 8 8.73 -3.11 65.59
N VAL A 9 9.55 -2.33 64.91
CA VAL A 9 9.12 -1.45 63.81
C VAL A 9 9.14 -2.28 62.53
N TYR A 10 7.94 -2.57 61.97
CA TYR A 10 7.81 -3.16 60.63
C TYR A 10 7.89 -2.03 59.61
N ILE A 11 8.99 -1.99 58.85
CA ILE A 11 9.12 -1.11 57.67
C ILE A 11 8.41 -1.79 56.49
N LEU A 12 7.22 -1.31 56.14
CA LEU A 12 6.54 -1.72 54.91
C LEU A 12 7.26 -1.06 53.73
N TRP A 13 7.94 -1.87 52.92
CA TRP A 13 8.40 -1.45 51.60
C TRP A 13 7.20 -1.38 50.63
N LEU A 14 6.67 -0.21 50.38
CA LEU A 14 5.75 0.05 49.27
C LEU A 14 6.58 0.14 47.96
N GLY A 15 6.66 -0.99 47.28
CA GLY A 15 7.23 -1.01 45.93
C GLY A 15 6.34 -0.17 45.01
N ILE A 16 6.82 0.99 44.58
CA ILE A 16 6.19 1.78 43.49
C ILE A 16 6.39 0.99 42.20
N VAL A 17 5.36 0.22 41.79
CA VAL A 17 5.28 -0.33 40.44
C VAL A 17 4.95 0.84 39.53
N ALA A 18 5.99 1.41 38.90
CA ALA A 18 5.75 2.36 37.82
C ALA A 18 4.95 1.65 36.71
N PRO A 19 3.85 2.24 36.22
CA PRO A 19 3.14 1.67 35.09
C PRO A 19 4.12 1.61 33.91
N VAL A 20 4.38 0.41 33.40
CA VAL A 20 4.99 0.24 32.10
C VAL A 20 4.01 0.92 31.13
N GLN A 21 4.38 2.11 30.67
CA GLN A 21 3.65 2.75 29.57
C GLN A 21 3.70 1.76 28.43
N ALA A 22 2.55 1.12 28.15
CA ALA A 22 2.36 0.45 26.88
C ALA A 22 2.69 1.49 25.82
N GLN A 23 3.73 1.26 25.05
CA GLN A 23 4.11 2.11 23.94
C GLN A 23 2.90 2.08 23.01
N ASP A 24 2.17 3.19 22.92
CA ASP A 24 1.01 3.32 22.02
C ASP A 24 1.49 2.97 20.63
N LYS A 25 1.20 1.73 20.21
CA LYS A 25 1.54 1.27 18.87
C LYS A 25 0.65 2.07 17.92
N ARG A 26 1.21 3.07 17.26
CA ARG A 26 0.47 3.87 16.29
C ARG A 26 -0.06 2.94 15.22
N PRO A 27 -1.34 3.05 14.84
CA PRO A 27 -1.87 2.18 13.81
C PRO A 27 -1.08 2.33 12.52
N ALA A 28 -0.82 1.21 11.85
CA ALA A 28 -0.17 1.20 10.55
C ALA A 28 -1.08 1.82 9.50
N ILE A 29 -0.50 2.40 8.43
CA ILE A 29 -1.19 2.60 7.16
C ILE A 29 -0.95 1.38 6.27
N VAL A 30 -1.98 0.96 5.56
CA VAL A 30 -1.97 -0.29 4.79
C VAL A 30 -2.11 0.00 3.30
N PHE A 31 -1.37 -0.76 2.49
CA PHE A 31 -1.43 -0.69 1.03
C PHE A 31 -1.70 -2.08 0.44
N VAL A 32 -2.57 -2.13 -0.55
CA VAL A 32 -2.83 -3.31 -1.36
C VAL A 32 -2.99 -2.90 -2.82
N SER A 33 -2.72 -3.78 -3.76
CA SER A 33 -2.92 -3.53 -5.19
C SER A 33 -3.41 -4.80 -5.89
N ASP A 34 -4.05 -4.62 -7.04
CA ASP A 34 -4.46 -5.72 -7.92
C ASP A 34 -5.40 -6.72 -7.21
N THR A 35 -6.45 -6.18 -6.60
CA THR A 35 -7.45 -6.95 -5.84
C THR A 35 -8.54 -7.57 -6.73
N GLN A 36 -8.46 -7.33 -8.05
CA GLN A 36 -9.43 -7.80 -9.02
C GLN A 36 -9.49 -9.34 -9.09
N ALA A 37 -10.70 -9.85 -9.30
CA ALA A 37 -10.89 -11.25 -9.65
C ALA A 37 -10.32 -11.53 -11.07
N PRO A 38 -9.79 -12.72 -11.34
CA PRO A 38 -9.32 -13.10 -12.67
C PRO A 38 -10.40 -12.93 -13.74
N LEU A 39 -10.00 -12.51 -14.95
CA LEU A 39 -10.87 -12.52 -16.13
C LEU A 39 -11.12 -13.94 -16.62
N LEU A 40 -12.24 -14.15 -17.33
CA LEU A 40 -12.58 -15.46 -17.90
C LEU A 40 -11.45 -16.04 -18.78
N VAL A 41 -10.79 -15.19 -19.56
CA VAL A 41 -9.66 -15.60 -20.40
C VAL A 41 -8.47 -16.09 -19.57
N GLU A 42 -8.26 -15.52 -18.40
CA GLU A 42 -7.17 -15.92 -17.50
C GLU A 42 -7.42 -17.28 -16.87
N HIS A 43 -8.69 -17.69 -16.68
CA HIS A 43 -9.03 -19.05 -16.24
C HIS A 43 -8.57 -20.14 -17.22
N VAL A 44 -8.48 -19.81 -18.51
CA VAL A 44 -8.05 -20.74 -19.56
C VAL A 44 -6.52 -20.75 -19.72
N ILE A 45 -5.89 -19.58 -19.58
CA ILE A 45 -4.46 -19.38 -19.90
C ILE A 45 -3.57 -19.55 -18.67
N ARG A 46 -4.07 -19.29 -17.48
CA ARG A 46 -3.29 -19.25 -16.24
C ARG A 46 -3.78 -20.27 -15.21
N LYS A 47 -2.84 -20.83 -14.46
CA LYS A 47 -3.16 -21.66 -13.29
C LYS A 47 -3.61 -20.75 -12.17
N LEU A 48 -4.92 -20.69 -11.92
CA LEU A 48 -5.50 -19.92 -10.82
C LEU A 48 -5.25 -20.61 -9.48
N GLN A 49 -5.15 -19.80 -8.44
CA GLN A 49 -4.80 -20.27 -7.09
C GLN A 49 -5.74 -19.70 -6.03
N HIS A 50 -7.06 -19.90 -6.24
CA HIS A 50 -8.09 -19.40 -5.33
C HIS A 50 -8.03 -17.86 -5.14
N ASN A 51 -7.70 -17.12 -6.19
CA ASN A 51 -7.47 -15.70 -6.19
C ASN A 51 -8.55 -14.88 -5.45
N THR A 52 -9.83 -15.13 -5.75
CA THR A 52 -10.94 -14.43 -5.08
C THR A 52 -10.99 -14.72 -3.58
N ARG A 53 -10.61 -15.93 -3.15
CA ARG A 53 -10.52 -16.26 -1.72
C ARG A 53 -9.34 -15.56 -1.05
N ALA A 54 -8.24 -15.39 -1.77
CA ALA A 54 -7.09 -14.64 -1.28
C ALA A 54 -7.46 -13.17 -1.00
N THR A 55 -8.13 -12.51 -1.97
CA THR A 55 -8.63 -11.13 -1.77
C THR A 55 -9.56 -11.03 -0.56
N GLU A 56 -10.50 -11.95 -0.41
CA GLU A 56 -11.40 -12.00 0.74
C GLU A 56 -10.63 -12.08 2.07
N LEU A 57 -9.65 -12.97 2.16
CA LEU A 57 -8.84 -13.14 3.37
C LEU A 57 -7.97 -11.91 3.65
N ILE A 58 -7.42 -11.26 2.61
CA ILE A 58 -6.67 -10.01 2.73
C ILE A 58 -7.54 -8.92 3.39
N PHE A 59 -8.76 -8.70 2.89
CA PHE A 59 -9.64 -7.70 3.47
C PHE A 59 -10.10 -8.06 4.89
N GLN A 60 -10.32 -9.35 5.17
CA GLN A 60 -10.61 -9.82 6.53
C GLN A 60 -9.45 -9.54 7.49
N ASP A 61 -8.20 -9.82 7.09
CA ASP A 61 -7.01 -9.56 7.90
C ASP A 61 -6.80 -8.05 8.12
N ILE A 62 -6.95 -7.24 7.07
CA ILE A 62 -6.88 -5.77 7.16
C ILE A 62 -7.91 -5.22 8.15
N VAL A 63 -9.16 -5.68 8.08
CA VAL A 63 -10.19 -5.24 9.04
C VAL A 63 -9.82 -5.65 10.46
N ASN A 64 -9.27 -6.83 10.66
CA ASN A 64 -8.88 -7.34 11.99
C ASN A 64 -7.66 -6.60 12.58
N THR A 65 -6.78 -6.04 11.74
CA THR A 65 -5.59 -5.28 12.20
C THR A 65 -5.92 -3.83 12.56
N HIS A 66 -7.12 -3.33 12.20
CA HIS A 66 -7.58 -1.97 12.47
C HIS A 66 -6.55 -0.88 12.10
N PRO A 67 -6.10 -0.80 10.84
CA PRO A 67 -5.16 0.23 10.42
C PRO A 67 -5.79 1.63 10.46
N SER A 68 -4.97 2.67 10.50
CA SER A 68 -5.45 4.06 10.40
C SER A 68 -6.08 4.36 9.05
N SER A 69 -5.65 3.69 7.99
CA SER A 69 -6.23 3.82 6.65
C SER A 69 -5.76 2.70 5.72
N LEU A 70 -6.53 2.48 4.65
CA LEU A 70 -6.22 1.54 3.57
C LEU A 70 -6.10 2.31 2.25
N PHE A 71 -5.01 2.04 1.51
CA PHE A 71 -4.76 2.56 0.17
C PHE A 71 -4.75 1.42 -0.85
N ILE A 72 -5.58 1.51 -1.90
CA ILE A 72 -5.66 0.52 -2.98
C ILE A 72 -5.02 1.11 -4.25
N LEU A 73 -3.95 0.49 -4.72
CA LEU A 73 -3.13 1.01 -5.82
C LEU A 73 -3.59 0.53 -7.21
N GLY A 74 -4.91 0.58 -7.45
CA GLY A 74 -5.52 0.26 -8.73
C GLY A 74 -5.80 -1.21 -8.96
N ASP A 75 -6.44 -1.48 -10.08
CA ASP A 75 -6.98 -2.80 -10.44
C ASP A 75 -7.81 -3.40 -9.29
N VAL A 76 -8.73 -2.55 -8.80
CA VAL A 76 -9.64 -2.87 -7.69
C VAL A 76 -10.61 -3.98 -8.11
N VAL A 77 -11.09 -3.90 -9.35
CA VAL A 77 -12.00 -4.88 -9.95
C VAL A 77 -11.60 -5.22 -11.39
N SER A 78 -11.98 -6.39 -11.87
CA SER A 78 -11.57 -6.87 -13.19
C SER A 78 -12.12 -6.07 -14.39
N LEU A 79 -13.29 -5.45 -14.26
CA LEU A 79 -13.93 -4.63 -15.29
C LEU A 79 -14.73 -3.50 -14.63
N GLY A 80 -14.13 -2.32 -14.51
CA GLY A 80 -14.69 -1.19 -13.77
C GLY A 80 -16.07 -0.72 -14.26
N TYR A 81 -16.38 -0.85 -15.56
CA TYR A 81 -17.66 -0.44 -16.12
C TYR A 81 -18.84 -1.38 -15.76
N GLN A 82 -18.58 -2.59 -15.27
CA GLN A 82 -19.60 -3.57 -14.91
C GLN A 82 -19.90 -3.51 -13.40
N ASN A 83 -21.09 -3.02 -13.04
CA ASN A 83 -21.47 -2.89 -11.63
C ASN A 83 -21.45 -4.22 -10.87
N SER A 84 -21.76 -5.35 -11.56
CA SER A 84 -21.70 -6.70 -10.95
C SER A 84 -20.29 -7.10 -10.48
N LYS A 85 -19.23 -6.53 -11.06
CA LYS A 85 -17.85 -6.81 -10.65
C LYS A 85 -17.48 -6.13 -9.35
N TRP A 86 -18.21 -5.07 -8.98
CA TRP A 86 -18.00 -4.33 -7.75
C TRP A 86 -18.65 -4.96 -6.51
N GLN A 87 -19.62 -5.86 -6.67
CA GLN A 87 -20.42 -6.38 -5.55
C GLN A 87 -19.60 -6.90 -4.37
N LYS A 88 -18.53 -7.68 -4.63
CA LYS A 88 -17.65 -8.17 -3.56
C LYS A 88 -16.82 -7.05 -2.96
N MET A 89 -16.29 -6.17 -3.80
CA MET A 89 -15.53 -5.03 -3.33
C MET A 89 -16.41 -4.09 -2.51
N ASP A 90 -17.64 -3.82 -2.93
CA ASP A 90 -18.60 -3.02 -2.17
C ASP A 90 -18.83 -3.60 -0.76
N ALA A 91 -18.87 -4.94 -0.62
CA ALA A 91 -18.96 -5.59 0.69
C ALA A 91 -17.68 -5.40 1.53
N TYR A 92 -16.49 -5.45 0.91
CA TYR A 92 -15.23 -5.20 1.62
C TYR A 92 -15.10 -3.73 2.06
N LEU A 93 -15.47 -2.78 1.18
CA LEU A 93 -15.49 -1.36 1.51
C LEU A 93 -16.48 -1.04 2.64
N LEU A 94 -17.65 -1.70 2.64
CA LEU A 94 -18.61 -1.60 3.73
C LEU A 94 -18.03 -2.12 5.06
N ALA A 95 -17.33 -3.27 5.04
CA ALA A 95 -16.67 -3.81 6.23
C ALA A 95 -15.59 -2.85 6.76
N CYS A 96 -14.78 -2.25 5.89
CA CYS A 96 -13.82 -1.22 6.27
C CYS A 96 -14.53 -0.01 6.92
N SER A 97 -15.60 0.49 6.32
CA SER A 97 -16.38 1.61 6.83
C SER A 97 -17.00 1.33 8.20
N GLN A 98 -17.57 0.13 8.40
CA GLN A 98 -18.12 -0.32 9.68
C GLN A 98 -17.07 -0.41 10.79
N ASN A 99 -15.81 -0.61 10.43
CA ASN A 99 -14.67 -0.65 11.35
C ASN A 99 -13.88 0.67 11.38
N HIS A 100 -14.46 1.76 10.86
CA HIS A 100 -13.87 3.11 10.84
C HIS A 100 -12.52 3.19 10.13
N ILE A 101 -12.27 2.34 9.13
CA ILE A 101 -11.06 2.35 8.31
C ILE A 101 -11.34 3.16 7.05
N PRO A 102 -10.77 4.38 6.89
CA PRO A 102 -10.85 5.14 5.65
C PRO A 102 -10.16 4.38 4.51
N VAL A 103 -10.80 4.37 3.33
CA VAL A 103 -10.26 3.70 2.15
C VAL A 103 -10.07 4.70 1.02
N TYR A 104 -8.85 4.76 0.52
CA TYR A 104 -8.44 5.59 -0.62
C TYR A 104 -7.97 4.70 -1.76
N ALA A 105 -8.17 5.11 -3.01
CA ALA A 105 -7.75 4.29 -4.14
C ALA A 105 -7.34 5.16 -5.33
N LEU A 106 -6.46 4.61 -6.17
CA LEU A 106 -6.17 5.15 -7.49
C LEU A 106 -6.65 4.20 -8.59
N LEU A 107 -6.80 4.71 -9.81
CA LEU A 107 -7.24 3.93 -10.96
C LEU A 107 -6.14 3.01 -11.48
N GLY A 108 -6.47 1.73 -11.67
CA GLY A 108 -5.70 0.83 -12.50
C GLY A 108 -6.23 0.78 -13.94
N ASN A 109 -5.61 -0.04 -14.77
CA ASN A 109 -6.05 -0.18 -16.17
C ASN A 109 -7.34 -1.02 -16.30
N HIS A 110 -7.62 -1.91 -15.37
CA HIS A 110 -8.85 -2.72 -15.38
C HIS A 110 -10.11 -1.90 -15.12
N GLU A 111 -10.02 -0.82 -14.34
CA GLU A 111 -11.13 0.12 -14.17
C GLU A 111 -11.50 0.79 -15.49
N LEU A 112 -10.51 1.07 -16.34
CA LEU A 112 -10.68 1.81 -17.60
C LEU A 112 -10.79 0.90 -18.83
N MET A 113 -10.74 -0.40 -18.65
CA MET A 113 -10.82 -1.38 -19.74
C MET A 113 -12.20 -1.37 -20.41
N LEU A 114 -12.22 -1.47 -21.75
CA LEU A 114 -13.40 -1.55 -22.64
C LEU A 114 -14.31 -0.29 -22.59
N ASN A 115 -14.65 0.26 -21.44
CA ASN A 115 -15.47 1.46 -21.32
C ASN A 115 -14.93 2.37 -20.20
N ALA A 116 -13.90 3.15 -20.55
CA ALA A 116 -13.16 3.98 -19.59
C ALA A 116 -14.07 5.02 -18.88
N ARG A 117 -14.98 5.68 -19.63
CA ARG A 117 -15.89 6.67 -19.04
C ARG A 117 -16.79 6.06 -17.95
N LYS A 118 -17.44 4.95 -18.26
CA LYS A 118 -18.32 4.27 -17.30
C LYS A 118 -17.52 3.68 -16.13
N GLY A 119 -16.33 3.12 -16.41
CA GLY A 119 -15.44 2.59 -15.37
C GLY A 119 -14.99 3.69 -14.41
N ALA A 120 -14.53 4.83 -14.90
CA ALA A 120 -14.16 5.97 -14.08
C ALA A 120 -15.35 6.50 -13.25
N THR A 121 -16.56 6.55 -13.82
CA THR A 121 -17.78 6.95 -13.08
C THR A 121 -18.09 5.98 -11.93
N GLN A 122 -18.01 4.67 -12.17
CA GLN A 122 -18.24 3.63 -11.14
C GLN A 122 -17.18 3.68 -10.04
N PHE A 123 -15.93 3.93 -10.43
CA PHE A 123 -14.82 4.11 -9.49
C PHE A 123 -15.03 5.36 -8.62
N GLN A 124 -15.29 6.52 -9.24
CA GLN A 124 -15.49 7.79 -8.55
C GLN A 124 -16.66 7.75 -7.54
N SER A 125 -17.72 7.01 -7.83
CA SER A 125 -18.85 6.86 -6.90
C SER A 125 -18.50 6.11 -5.61
N ARG A 126 -17.42 5.33 -5.61
CA ARG A 126 -16.92 4.56 -4.45
C ARG A 126 -15.76 5.24 -3.74
N PHE A 127 -14.98 6.00 -4.50
CA PHE A 127 -13.81 6.73 -4.01
C PHE A 127 -13.95 8.22 -4.33
N PRO A 128 -14.82 8.94 -3.59
CA PRO A 128 -15.16 10.34 -3.89
C PRO A 128 -13.97 11.30 -3.75
N MET A 129 -12.95 10.93 -2.96
CA MET A 129 -11.73 11.74 -2.79
C MET A 129 -10.77 11.65 -3.98
N HIS A 130 -10.96 10.68 -4.88
CA HIS A 130 -10.12 10.52 -6.06
C HIS A 130 -10.21 11.73 -6.98
N ASP A 131 -9.04 12.30 -7.35
CA ASP A 131 -8.91 13.29 -8.44
C ASP A 131 -8.11 12.65 -9.60
N PRO A 132 -8.61 12.72 -10.85
CA PRO A 132 -7.92 12.15 -12.00
C PRO A 132 -6.53 12.75 -12.27
N ALA A 133 -6.22 13.94 -11.75
CA ALA A 133 -4.92 14.59 -11.83
C ALA A 133 -4.02 14.29 -10.61
N GLY A 134 -4.33 13.25 -9.86
CA GLY A 134 -3.64 12.92 -8.62
C GLY A 134 -4.18 13.68 -7.39
N TYR A 135 -3.98 13.10 -6.21
CA TYR A 135 -4.39 13.70 -4.94
C TYR A 135 -3.49 13.25 -3.79
N VAL A 136 -3.59 13.91 -2.65
CA VAL A 136 -2.81 13.63 -1.43
C VAL A 136 -3.77 13.37 -0.29
N GLU A 137 -3.48 12.31 0.47
CA GLU A 137 -4.10 12.08 1.76
C GLU A 137 -3.05 12.16 2.87
N VAL A 138 -3.38 12.86 3.94
CA VAL A 138 -2.50 12.99 5.10
C VAL A 138 -3.07 12.18 6.25
N VAL A 139 -2.28 11.24 6.73
CA VAL A 139 -2.61 10.37 7.87
C VAL A 139 -1.51 10.53 8.91
N ASP A 140 -1.81 11.17 10.03
CA ASP A 140 -0.82 11.58 11.03
C ASP A 140 0.31 12.41 10.41
N SER A 141 1.54 11.89 10.40
CA SER A 141 2.71 12.54 9.80
C SER A 141 3.11 11.97 8.44
N PHE A 142 2.28 11.08 7.86
CA PHE A 142 2.45 10.60 6.49
C PHE A 142 1.65 11.44 5.51
N ALA A 143 2.26 11.78 4.39
CA ALA A 143 1.54 12.20 3.19
C ALA A 143 1.62 11.06 2.17
N VAL A 144 0.47 10.56 1.71
CA VAL A 144 0.36 9.56 0.66
C VAL A 144 -0.10 10.26 -0.61
N VAL A 145 0.77 10.34 -1.59
CA VAL A 145 0.53 10.96 -2.91
C VAL A 145 0.09 9.87 -3.88
N LEU A 146 -1.11 9.99 -4.42
CA LEU A 146 -1.73 9.01 -5.31
C LEU A 146 -1.82 9.57 -6.72
N LEU A 147 -1.17 8.91 -7.69
CA LEU A 147 -0.98 9.37 -9.07
C LEU A 147 -1.69 8.46 -10.07
N ASN A 148 -2.21 9.06 -11.14
CA ASN A 148 -2.86 8.35 -12.23
C ASN A 148 -1.86 8.02 -13.34
N SER A 149 -1.42 6.79 -13.41
CA SER A 149 -0.48 6.31 -14.44
C SER A 149 -1.14 5.75 -15.71
N ASN A 150 -2.44 5.98 -15.90
CA ASN A 150 -3.19 5.53 -17.08
C ASN A 150 -3.02 6.49 -18.27
N PHE A 151 -1.81 6.92 -18.60
CA PHE A 151 -1.51 7.97 -19.60
C PHE A 151 -2.18 7.74 -20.94
N SER A 152 -2.30 6.49 -21.40
CA SER A 152 -2.97 6.15 -22.68
C SER A 152 -4.49 6.43 -22.68
N LYS A 153 -5.07 6.71 -21.52
CA LYS A 153 -6.50 7.02 -21.32
C LYS A 153 -6.74 8.47 -20.88
N MET A 154 -5.68 9.24 -20.72
CA MET A 154 -5.74 10.64 -20.29
C MET A 154 -5.47 11.58 -21.48
N PRO A 155 -6.20 12.71 -21.60
CA PRO A 155 -5.81 13.74 -22.52
C PRO A 155 -4.51 14.44 -22.09
N ASP A 156 -3.71 14.93 -23.03
CA ASP A 156 -2.42 15.57 -22.75
C ASP A 156 -2.52 16.72 -21.73
N SER A 157 -3.62 17.46 -21.76
CA SER A 157 -3.89 18.54 -20.81
C SER A 157 -4.01 18.04 -19.37
N LEU A 158 -4.59 16.86 -19.15
CA LEU A 158 -4.70 16.26 -17.83
C LEU A 158 -3.36 15.69 -17.37
N ILE A 159 -2.61 15.05 -18.27
CA ILE A 159 -1.24 14.57 -18.00
C ILE A 159 -0.35 15.74 -17.56
N LYS A 160 -0.41 16.86 -18.28
CA LYS A 160 0.35 18.06 -17.91
C LYS A 160 -0.10 18.63 -16.57
N LYS A 161 -1.41 18.70 -16.32
CA LYS A 161 -1.95 19.18 -15.03
C LYS A 161 -1.46 18.34 -13.88
N GLU A 162 -1.47 17.00 -14.02
CA GLU A 162 -0.98 16.08 -12.99
C GLU A 162 0.52 16.24 -12.75
N ASP A 163 1.32 16.35 -13.82
CA ASP A 163 2.77 16.50 -13.74
C ASP A 163 3.16 17.79 -12.98
N ASP A 164 2.56 18.92 -13.39
CA ASP A 164 2.78 20.23 -12.75
C ASP A 164 2.33 20.20 -11.26
N TRP A 165 1.15 19.62 -10.98
CA TRP A 165 0.61 19.48 -9.64
C TRP A 165 1.49 18.59 -8.76
N TYR A 166 1.97 17.47 -9.29
CA TYR A 166 2.78 16.52 -8.54
C TYR A 166 4.12 17.12 -8.13
N ILE A 167 4.84 17.76 -9.07
CA ILE A 167 6.11 18.43 -8.78
C ILE A 167 5.92 19.48 -7.69
N HIS A 168 4.91 20.34 -7.82
CA HIS A 168 4.61 21.37 -6.82
C HIS A 168 4.24 20.76 -5.46
N THR A 169 3.45 19.69 -5.46
CA THR A 169 3.03 18.99 -4.24
C THR A 169 4.21 18.38 -3.49
N MET A 170 5.13 17.69 -4.19
CA MET A 170 6.32 17.12 -3.57
C MET A 170 7.18 18.20 -2.90
N HIS A 171 7.35 19.35 -3.56
CA HIS A 171 8.06 20.50 -3.00
C HIS A 171 7.39 21.02 -1.72
N ARG A 172 6.09 21.24 -1.77
CA ARG A 172 5.31 21.71 -0.61
C ARG A 172 5.36 20.73 0.56
N LEU A 173 5.28 19.44 0.31
CA LEU A 173 5.37 18.42 1.35
C LEU A 173 6.76 18.35 2.00
N ASP A 174 7.83 18.56 1.23
CA ASP A 174 9.19 18.64 1.77
C ASP A 174 9.38 19.84 2.73
N GLU A 175 8.67 20.93 2.52
CA GLU A 175 8.73 22.15 3.34
C GLU A 175 7.77 22.08 4.56
N ASP A 176 6.72 21.28 4.52
CA ASP A 176 5.70 21.19 5.57
C ASP A 176 6.23 20.48 6.82
N ALA A 177 6.40 21.23 7.92
CA ALA A 177 6.93 20.70 9.19
C ALA A 177 6.03 19.61 9.84
N ALA A 178 4.75 19.55 9.51
CA ALA A 178 3.82 18.54 10.02
C ALA A 178 4.03 17.16 9.34
N ILE A 179 4.59 17.15 8.14
CA ILE A 179 4.85 15.92 7.38
C ILE A 179 6.27 15.43 7.67
N LYS A 180 6.39 14.16 8.07
CA LYS A 180 7.67 13.49 8.27
C LYS A 180 8.04 12.59 7.10
N TRP A 181 7.07 11.91 6.52
CA TRP A 181 7.27 10.89 5.49
C TRP A 181 6.29 11.08 4.33
N VAL A 182 6.82 10.92 3.13
CA VAL A 182 6.02 10.94 1.91
C VAL A 182 6.12 9.57 1.23
N ILE A 183 4.96 8.96 1.00
CA ILE A 183 4.82 7.74 0.20
C ILE A 183 4.11 8.12 -1.10
N VAL A 184 4.68 7.72 -2.23
CA VAL A 184 4.07 7.94 -3.55
C VAL A 184 3.54 6.63 -4.08
N GLY A 185 2.32 6.61 -4.58
CA GLY A 185 1.68 5.45 -5.19
C GLY A 185 1.16 5.74 -6.59
N CYS A 186 1.38 4.81 -7.52
CA CYS A 186 0.68 4.75 -8.81
C CYS A 186 0.43 3.28 -9.19
N HIS A 187 -0.40 3.03 -10.22
CA HIS A 187 -0.69 1.65 -10.60
C HIS A 187 0.45 0.99 -11.40
N HIS A 188 0.86 1.63 -12.50
CA HIS A 188 1.89 1.04 -13.38
C HIS A 188 3.29 1.18 -12.79
N SER A 189 4.01 0.06 -12.69
CA SER A 189 5.32 0.01 -12.04
C SER A 189 6.40 0.69 -12.89
N PRO A 190 7.17 1.65 -12.32
CA PRO A 190 8.33 2.21 -13.01
C PRO A 190 9.43 1.17 -13.21
N TYR A 191 9.55 0.22 -12.31
CA TYR A 191 10.53 -0.88 -12.38
C TYR A 191 9.81 -2.21 -12.14
N THR A 192 10.02 -3.19 -12.99
CA THR A 192 9.56 -4.58 -12.82
C THR A 192 10.38 -5.52 -13.69
N ASN A 193 10.59 -6.73 -13.22
CA ASN A 193 11.18 -7.84 -13.96
C ASN A 193 10.12 -8.85 -14.44
N SER A 194 8.85 -8.46 -14.46
CA SER A 194 7.75 -9.31 -14.95
C SER A 194 7.97 -9.70 -16.41
N LYS A 195 7.59 -10.95 -16.75
CA LYS A 195 7.52 -11.43 -18.15
C LYS A 195 6.22 -11.03 -18.85
N VAL A 196 5.27 -10.47 -18.12
CA VAL A 196 3.91 -10.19 -18.62
C VAL A 196 3.71 -8.71 -18.89
N VAL A 197 4.20 -7.87 -18.01
CA VAL A 197 4.12 -6.41 -18.12
C VAL A 197 5.51 -5.81 -18.15
N ALA A 198 5.70 -4.76 -18.95
CA ALA A 198 6.97 -4.03 -19.01
C ALA A 198 7.03 -2.91 -17.95
N PRO A 199 8.24 -2.46 -17.56
CA PRO A 199 8.41 -1.21 -16.84
C PRO A 199 7.73 -0.04 -17.55
N ALA A 200 7.09 0.85 -16.80
CA ALA A 200 6.34 1.98 -17.35
C ALA A 200 7.26 3.20 -17.57
N ASP A 201 7.76 3.38 -18.79
CA ASP A 201 8.73 4.43 -19.14
C ASP A 201 8.20 5.85 -18.81
N LEU A 202 6.92 6.13 -19.05
CA LEU A 202 6.33 7.44 -18.71
C LEU A 202 6.27 7.67 -17.21
N VAL A 203 6.05 6.64 -16.39
CA VAL A 203 6.15 6.75 -14.92
C VAL A 203 7.59 7.06 -14.51
N GLN A 204 8.57 6.39 -15.12
CA GLN A 204 9.98 6.69 -14.87
C GLN A 204 10.34 8.14 -15.22
N GLN A 205 9.84 8.65 -16.34
CA GLN A 205 10.14 10.00 -16.83
C GLN A 205 9.46 11.09 -16.02
N LYS A 206 8.20 10.89 -15.64
CA LYS A 206 7.34 11.92 -15.03
C LYS A 206 7.34 11.89 -13.51
N PHE A 207 7.24 10.72 -12.90
CA PHE A 207 7.02 10.63 -11.46
C PHE A 207 8.29 10.36 -10.65
N VAL A 208 9.20 9.54 -11.16
CA VAL A 208 10.43 9.16 -10.44
C VAL A 208 11.33 10.36 -10.12
N PRO A 209 11.55 11.35 -11.01
CA PRO A 209 12.47 12.46 -10.71
C PRO A 209 12.08 13.28 -9.47
N ALA A 210 10.82 13.68 -9.34
CA ALA A 210 10.34 14.44 -8.19
C ALA A 210 10.40 13.62 -6.89
N PHE A 211 10.06 12.32 -6.94
CA PHE A 211 10.19 11.42 -5.79
C PHE A 211 11.64 11.28 -5.33
N VAL A 212 12.56 11.03 -6.26
CA VAL A 212 13.99 10.84 -5.93
C VAL A 212 14.60 12.12 -5.35
N SER A 213 14.18 13.31 -5.80
CA SER A 213 14.66 14.61 -5.31
C SER A 213 14.08 14.99 -3.96
N SER A 214 12.96 14.40 -3.53
CA SER A 214 12.30 14.72 -2.27
C SER A 214 13.13 14.25 -1.06
N LYS A 215 13.26 15.11 -0.06
CA LYS A 215 13.93 14.79 1.22
C LYS A 215 13.09 13.83 2.07
N LYS A 216 11.77 13.95 2.01
CA LYS A 216 10.81 13.17 2.80
C LYS A 216 10.23 11.98 2.05
N GLY A 217 10.46 11.87 0.74
CA GLY A 217 10.08 10.72 -0.08
C GLY A 217 10.83 9.46 0.37
N ILE A 218 10.11 8.51 0.98
CA ILE A 218 10.72 7.30 1.55
C ILE A 218 10.40 6.05 0.74
N LEU A 219 9.24 6.00 0.07
CA LEU A 219 8.76 4.79 -0.55
C LEU A 219 7.91 5.12 -1.79
N PHE A 220 8.21 4.45 -2.91
CA PHE A 220 7.39 4.50 -4.12
C PHE A 220 6.72 3.15 -4.32
N LEU A 221 5.39 3.10 -4.30
CA LEU A 221 4.59 1.89 -4.39
C LEU A 221 3.87 1.78 -5.73
N SER A 222 3.80 0.57 -6.26
CA SER A 222 3.09 0.28 -7.50
C SER A 222 2.51 -1.14 -7.50
N GLY A 223 1.55 -1.37 -8.41
CA GLY A 223 0.94 -2.65 -8.69
C GLY A 223 1.21 -3.12 -10.12
N HIS A 224 0.13 -3.53 -10.83
CA HIS A 224 0.10 -3.95 -12.23
C HIS A 224 0.89 -5.23 -12.55
N SER A 225 2.06 -5.39 -11.97
CA SER A 225 2.79 -6.65 -11.97
C SER A 225 2.36 -7.47 -10.76
N HIS A 226 1.64 -8.58 -10.99
CA HIS A 226 1.04 -9.37 -9.92
C HIS A 226 2.07 -10.24 -9.21
N ASN A 227 3.02 -9.59 -8.55
CA ASN A 227 4.09 -10.21 -7.77
C ASN A 227 4.61 -9.23 -6.70
N PHE A 228 5.65 -9.61 -5.99
CA PHE A 228 6.38 -8.73 -5.07
C PHE A 228 7.80 -8.53 -5.60
N GLU A 229 8.20 -7.27 -5.76
CA GLU A 229 9.57 -6.88 -6.14
C GLU A 229 10.00 -5.65 -5.31
N HIS A 230 11.30 -5.57 -4.97
CA HIS A 230 11.87 -4.46 -4.24
C HIS A 230 13.13 -3.95 -4.94
N PHE A 231 13.13 -2.70 -5.33
CA PHE A 231 14.24 -2.07 -6.03
C PHE A 231 14.79 -0.89 -5.22
N LYS A 232 16.11 -0.70 -5.28
CA LYS A 232 16.75 0.51 -4.76
C LYS A 232 17.33 1.30 -5.92
N VAL A 233 16.76 2.46 -6.22
CA VAL A 233 17.18 3.32 -7.33
C VAL A 233 17.51 4.70 -6.81
N ARG A 234 18.74 5.17 -7.07
CA ARG A 234 19.24 6.47 -6.59
C ARG A 234 19.03 6.69 -5.08
N GLY A 235 19.22 5.63 -4.29
CA GLY A 235 19.07 5.66 -2.84
C GLY A 235 17.65 5.51 -2.31
N LYS A 236 16.61 5.56 -3.16
CA LYS A 236 15.20 5.45 -2.79
C LYS A 236 14.65 4.05 -3.01
N ASP A 237 13.66 3.66 -2.24
CA ASP A 237 13.02 2.35 -2.27
C ASP A 237 11.76 2.37 -3.14
N PHE A 238 11.67 1.42 -4.09
CA PHE A 238 10.55 1.21 -4.99
C PHE A 238 10.02 -0.22 -4.82
N LEU A 239 8.72 -0.37 -4.58
CA LEU A 239 8.10 -1.68 -4.43
C LEU A 239 7.00 -1.91 -5.45
N VAL A 240 6.97 -3.13 -5.97
CA VAL A 240 5.79 -3.70 -6.63
C VAL A 240 5.06 -4.57 -5.62
N ILE A 241 3.78 -4.30 -5.42
CA ILE A 241 2.94 -4.98 -4.41
C ILE A 241 1.63 -5.50 -5.01
N GLY A 242 1.69 -6.06 -6.21
CA GLY A 242 0.52 -6.52 -6.98
C GLY A 242 -0.07 -7.86 -6.51
N GLY A 243 0.06 -8.21 -5.23
CA GLY A 243 -0.37 -9.48 -4.66
C GLY A 243 -1.76 -9.51 -4.05
N GLY A 244 -2.64 -8.55 -4.33
CA GLY A 244 -3.96 -8.43 -3.71
C GLY A 244 -5.01 -9.45 -4.16
N GLY A 245 -4.76 -10.17 -5.27
CA GLY A 245 -5.72 -11.15 -5.80
C GLY A 245 -5.61 -11.45 -7.29
N GLY A 246 -4.96 -10.60 -8.06
CA GLY A 246 -4.68 -10.83 -9.48
C GLY A 246 -3.90 -12.13 -9.73
N PRO A 247 -4.00 -12.75 -10.93
CA PRO A 247 -3.26 -13.97 -11.27
C PRO A 247 -1.75 -13.72 -11.27
N HIS A 248 -1.01 -14.47 -10.46
CA HIS A 248 0.43 -14.30 -10.31
C HIS A 248 1.18 -14.29 -11.65
N GLN A 249 2.16 -13.39 -11.80
CA GLN A 249 2.94 -13.22 -13.01
C GLN A 249 4.38 -13.76 -12.82
N PRO A 250 4.92 -14.51 -13.80
CA PRO A 250 6.29 -15.00 -13.72
C PRO A 250 7.30 -13.86 -13.90
N LEU A 251 8.38 -13.91 -13.11
CA LEU A 251 9.51 -13.00 -13.23
C LEU A 251 10.54 -13.52 -14.24
N SER A 252 11.28 -12.59 -14.88
CA SER A 252 12.40 -12.90 -15.73
C SER A 252 13.60 -13.37 -14.90
N ARG A 253 14.39 -14.31 -15.46
CA ARG A 253 15.70 -14.66 -14.91
C ARG A 253 16.76 -13.61 -15.22
N GLU A 254 16.62 -12.92 -16.34
CA GLU A 254 17.43 -11.77 -16.72
C GLU A 254 16.79 -10.52 -16.16
N MET A 255 17.30 -10.06 -15.03
CA MET A 255 16.76 -8.87 -14.35
C MET A 255 17.27 -7.61 -15.05
N LYS A 256 16.35 -6.76 -15.53
CA LYS A 256 16.69 -5.42 -16.05
C LYS A 256 17.08 -4.47 -14.92
N THR A 257 16.44 -4.60 -13.77
CA THR A 257 16.77 -3.85 -12.55
C THR A 257 16.98 -4.86 -11.42
N PRO A 258 18.08 -4.76 -10.64
CA PRO A 258 18.33 -5.68 -9.52
C PRO A 258 17.19 -5.63 -8.50
N ASP A 259 16.59 -6.77 -8.26
CA ASP A 259 15.54 -6.95 -7.26
C ASP A 259 16.17 -7.43 -5.95
N ILE A 260 16.13 -6.57 -4.94
CA ILE A 260 16.74 -6.82 -3.63
C ILE A 260 15.83 -7.60 -2.67
N SER A 261 14.62 -7.97 -3.08
CA SER A 261 13.76 -8.88 -2.30
C SER A 261 14.22 -10.35 -2.35
N GLU A 262 15.27 -10.64 -3.11
CA GLU A 262 15.90 -11.96 -3.23
C GLU A 262 14.90 -13.11 -3.47
N ASN A 263 14.82 -14.05 -2.53
CA ASN A 263 13.92 -15.21 -2.61
C ASN A 263 12.52 -14.92 -2.05
N TYR A 264 12.25 -13.71 -1.57
CA TYR A 264 10.93 -13.35 -1.06
C TYR A 264 9.97 -13.05 -2.22
N LYS A 265 9.16 -14.03 -2.60
CA LYS A 265 8.18 -13.98 -3.70
C LYS A 265 6.84 -14.55 -3.23
N PRO A 266 6.12 -13.80 -2.37
CA PRO A 266 4.79 -14.23 -1.90
C PRO A 266 3.80 -14.24 -3.05
N MET A 267 2.86 -15.17 -3.03
CA MET A 267 1.80 -15.23 -4.03
C MET A 267 0.74 -14.15 -3.78
N PHE A 268 0.28 -14.05 -2.54
CA PHE A 268 -0.70 -13.06 -2.11
C PHE A 268 -0.18 -12.33 -0.88
N HIS A 269 -0.30 -11.01 -0.90
CA HIS A 269 0.20 -10.14 0.15
C HIS A 269 -0.42 -8.76 0.11
N TYR A 270 -0.25 -8.04 1.18
CA TYR A 270 -0.45 -6.60 1.29
C TYR A 270 0.70 -6.00 2.12
N LEU A 271 0.78 -4.68 2.20
CA LEU A 271 1.89 -3.98 2.85
C LEU A 271 1.38 -3.18 4.03
N GLU A 272 2.08 -3.24 5.16
CA GLU A 272 1.91 -2.36 6.31
C GLU A 272 3.10 -1.41 6.43
N ALA A 273 2.81 -0.12 6.70
CA ALA A 273 3.82 0.88 7.04
C ALA A 273 3.54 1.39 8.46
N GLU A 274 4.40 1.01 9.40
CA GLU A 274 4.30 1.35 10.81
C GLU A 274 5.28 2.49 11.14
N PRO A 275 4.79 3.66 11.62
CA PRO A 275 5.67 4.74 12.00
C PRO A 275 6.45 4.39 13.27
N SER A 276 7.74 4.70 13.28
CA SER A 276 8.61 4.69 14.44
C SER A 276 9.13 6.10 14.71
N ARG A 277 10.04 6.29 15.66
CA ARG A 277 10.54 7.62 16.02
C ARG A 277 11.19 8.31 14.81
N ASP A 278 12.13 7.63 14.13
CA ASP A 278 12.98 8.20 13.08
C ASP A 278 12.98 7.35 11.80
N SER A 279 12.07 6.38 11.69
CA SER A 279 11.96 5.46 10.56
C SER A 279 10.54 4.98 10.37
N VAL A 280 10.30 4.36 9.24
CA VAL A 280 9.06 3.61 9.00
C VAL A 280 9.43 2.14 8.82
N LYS A 281 8.85 1.28 9.66
CA LYS A 281 8.92 -0.16 9.51
C LYS A 281 7.93 -0.57 8.43
N VAL A 282 8.42 -1.22 7.39
CA VAL A 282 7.62 -1.75 6.29
C VAL A 282 7.56 -3.26 6.42
N VAL A 283 6.34 -3.79 6.44
CA VAL A 283 6.08 -5.23 6.59
C VAL A 283 5.23 -5.71 5.42
N SER A 284 5.72 -6.67 4.66
CA SER A 284 4.87 -7.40 3.72
C SER A 284 4.14 -8.52 4.47
N ARG A 285 2.84 -8.38 4.60
CA ARG A 285 1.95 -9.40 5.19
C ARG A 285 1.60 -10.41 4.11
N GLN A 286 2.09 -11.63 4.21
CA GLN A 286 1.83 -12.66 3.21
C GLN A 286 0.79 -13.68 3.67
N LEU A 287 -0.11 -14.04 2.77
CA LEU A 287 -1.04 -15.14 2.98
C LEU A 287 -0.28 -16.47 2.93
N LYS A 288 -0.49 -17.33 3.92
CA LYS A 288 0.09 -18.68 3.95
C LYS A 288 -0.44 -19.52 2.79
N LYS A 289 0.38 -20.44 2.28
CA LYS A 289 0.04 -21.29 1.12
C LYS A 289 -1.20 -22.16 1.33
N ASP A 290 -1.50 -22.52 2.57
CA ASP A 290 -2.68 -23.31 2.95
C ASP A 290 -3.93 -22.45 3.24
N PHE A 291 -3.81 -21.12 3.04
CA PHE A 291 -4.88 -20.14 3.31
C PHE A 291 -5.35 -20.10 4.77
N SER A 292 -4.54 -20.57 5.73
CA SER A 292 -4.88 -20.61 7.16
C SER A 292 -4.70 -19.26 7.89
N GLY A 293 -4.24 -18.23 7.20
CA GLY A 293 -4.01 -16.88 7.76
C GLY A 293 -2.74 -16.25 7.23
N PHE A 294 -2.32 -15.15 7.85
CA PHE A 294 -1.18 -14.34 7.43
C PHE A 294 0.04 -14.56 8.33
N THR A 295 1.18 -14.20 7.79
CA THR A 295 2.45 -14.13 8.52
C THR A 295 3.25 -12.95 8.00
N ASP A 296 4.12 -12.41 8.85
CA ASP A 296 5.09 -11.42 8.42
C ASP A 296 6.08 -12.08 7.45
N GLY A 297 6.25 -11.44 6.30
CA GLY A 297 7.23 -11.82 5.30
C GLY A 297 8.46 -10.94 5.36
N LEU A 298 8.74 -10.19 4.26
CA LEU A 298 9.85 -9.25 4.26
C LEU A 298 9.57 -8.07 5.20
N ILE A 299 10.54 -7.79 6.07
CA ILE A 299 10.52 -6.64 6.98
C ILE A 299 11.76 -5.80 6.71
N PHE A 300 11.59 -4.51 6.51
CA PHE A 300 12.71 -3.57 6.39
C PHE A 300 12.31 -2.19 6.92
N TYR A 301 13.30 -1.31 7.04
CA TYR A 301 13.12 0.05 7.57
C TYR A 301 13.52 1.07 6.51
N VAL A 302 12.71 2.12 6.37
CA VAL A 302 13.01 3.27 5.51
C VAL A 302 13.12 4.54 6.34
N HIS A 303 13.98 5.46 5.90
CA HIS A 303 14.28 6.70 6.60
C HIS A 303 14.10 7.88 5.64
N SER A 304 13.68 9.03 6.15
CA SER A 304 13.81 10.30 5.42
C SER A 304 15.29 10.71 5.36
N HIS A 305 15.69 11.36 4.29
CA HIS A 305 17.07 11.82 4.04
C HIS A 305 17.30 13.26 4.48
#